data_5247bafd18ca5f6f0a11c1ab3b339f7b
#
_entry.id   5247bafd18ca5f6f0a11c1ab3b339f7b
#
_cell.length_a   1.000
_cell.length_b   1.000
_cell.length_c   1.000
_cell.angle_alpha   90.00
_cell.angle_beta   90.00
_cell.angle_gamma   90.00
#
_symmetry.space_group_name_H-M   'P 1'
#
loop_
_entity.id
_entity.type
_entity.pdbx_description
1 polymer ?
#
loop_
_entity_poly.entity_id
_entity_poly.type
_entity_poly.pdbx_seq_one_letter_code
_entity_poly.pdbx_strand_id
1 'polypeptide(L)'
;MAGGFVYTAVDQTSLSTAEIYGKALADIILKDPKVVAITADLAKSTKLGDVLKVCPERVINVGIAEQDMFGVAAGMARAGMIPFLSGFSAFTSMRACDQLHTDICYQNVNAKIIATHSGTSFGQAGSTHHAITDLAITRAMPNLTVIVPADGFETANAVNAAYDNFGPYYIRINRGFDRVLYDNQDYGFEVGKAVEVHEGTDITVIACGSCVFQAREAAKFLKNSDGLSVRVLNMHTISPIDVEAIQKAIS
;
A
#
# COMPACT_ATOMS: atom_id res chain seq x y z
N MET A 1 12.27 7.87 20.40
CA MET A 1 12.67 8.36 19.07
C MET A 1 13.02 7.13 18.25
N ALA A 2 12.08 6.65 17.44
CA ALA A 2 12.32 5.56 16.49
C ALA A 2 13.17 6.12 15.35
N GLY A 3 14.41 5.68 15.24
CA GLY A 3 15.25 6.00 14.10
C GLY A 3 14.72 5.29 12.86
N GLY A 4 13.81 5.94 12.14
CA GLY A 4 13.38 5.48 10.83
C GLY A 4 14.54 5.55 9.84
N PHE A 5 14.74 4.53 9.05
CA PHE A 5 15.67 4.55 7.93
C PHE A 5 15.27 5.67 6.98
N VAL A 6 16.17 6.63 6.77
CA VAL A 6 16.00 7.64 5.72
C VAL A 6 16.38 6.98 4.41
N TYR A 7 15.39 6.63 3.60
CA TYR A 7 15.62 6.15 2.24
C TYR A 7 16.03 7.34 1.37
N THR A 8 17.30 7.41 1.00
CA THR A 8 17.74 8.36 -0.02
C THR A 8 17.51 7.74 -1.39
N ALA A 9 16.77 8.42 -2.26
CA ALA A 9 16.62 8.03 -3.64
C ALA A 9 17.99 8.01 -4.33
N VAL A 10 18.34 6.89 -4.94
CA VAL A 10 19.58 6.75 -5.74
C VAL A 10 19.48 7.57 -7.04
N ASP A 11 18.27 7.74 -7.53
CA ASP A 11 17.85 8.70 -8.55
C ASP A 11 16.65 9.43 -7.96
N GLN A 12 16.75 10.73 -7.73
CA GLN A 12 15.71 11.54 -7.09
C GLN A 12 14.39 11.63 -7.88
N THR A 13 14.25 10.90 -8.97
CA THR A 13 13.07 10.94 -9.85
C THR A 13 12.09 9.79 -9.67
N SER A 14 12.55 8.63 -9.16
CA SER A 14 11.67 7.47 -8.97
C SER A 14 12.18 6.51 -7.88
N LEU A 15 11.24 5.88 -7.17
CA LEU A 15 11.52 4.86 -6.15
C LEU A 15 10.70 3.59 -6.44
N SER A 16 11.30 2.43 -6.25
CA SER A 16 10.58 1.16 -6.31
C SER A 16 9.77 0.96 -5.03
N THR A 17 8.45 1.15 -5.11
CA THR A 17 7.53 0.97 -3.98
C THR A 17 7.62 -0.43 -3.38
N ALA A 18 7.75 -1.47 -4.22
CA ALA A 18 7.90 -2.84 -3.75
C ALA A 18 9.25 -3.10 -3.04
N GLU A 19 10.36 -2.47 -3.47
CA GLU A 19 11.65 -2.58 -2.79
C GLU A 19 11.66 -1.84 -1.45
N ILE A 20 11.03 -0.67 -1.40
CA ILE A 20 10.85 0.07 -0.16
C ILE A 20 10.02 -0.74 0.85
N TYR A 21 8.95 -1.39 0.40
CA TYR A 21 8.20 -2.32 1.24
C TYR A 21 9.09 -3.44 1.81
N GLY A 22 9.86 -4.13 0.96
CA GLY A 22 10.73 -5.22 1.41
C GLY A 22 11.74 -4.80 2.47
N LYS A 23 12.33 -3.60 2.32
CA LYS A 23 13.25 -3.01 3.31
C LYS A 23 12.54 -2.63 4.60
N ALA A 24 11.40 -1.94 4.51
CA ALA A 24 10.62 -1.56 5.70
C ALA A 24 10.19 -2.79 6.52
N LEU A 25 9.75 -3.86 5.85
CA LEU A 25 9.41 -5.10 6.54
C LEU A 25 10.64 -5.79 7.15
N ALA A 26 11.80 -5.75 6.48
CA ALA A 26 13.04 -6.31 7.03
C ALA A 26 13.44 -5.61 8.34
N ASP A 27 13.26 -4.28 8.41
CA ASP A 27 13.52 -3.51 9.64
C ASP A 27 12.54 -3.84 10.76
N ILE A 28 11.25 -4.02 10.43
CA ILE A 28 10.20 -4.33 11.40
C ILE A 28 10.40 -5.75 11.96
N ILE A 29 10.65 -6.75 11.10
CA ILE A 29 10.78 -8.15 11.51
C ILE A 29 11.98 -8.39 12.43
N LEU A 30 13.04 -7.61 12.31
CA LEU A 30 14.18 -7.64 13.21
C LEU A 30 13.86 -7.09 14.61
N LYS A 31 12.94 -6.14 14.70
CA LYS A 31 12.56 -5.46 15.95
C LYS A 31 11.51 -6.22 16.75
N ASP A 32 10.59 -6.93 16.07
CA ASP A 32 9.47 -7.61 16.71
C ASP A 32 9.41 -9.09 16.32
N PRO A 33 9.63 -10.03 17.29
CA PRO A 33 9.57 -11.46 17.04
C PRO A 33 8.17 -11.97 16.68
N LYS A 34 7.11 -11.20 16.88
CA LYS A 34 5.75 -11.54 16.48
C LYS A 34 5.49 -11.35 14.98
N VAL A 35 6.32 -10.56 14.30
CA VAL A 35 6.15 -10.28 12.87
C VAL A 35 6.66 -11.46 12.05
N VAL A 36 5.84 -11.91 11.10
CA VAL A 36 6.17 -12.96 10.12
C VAL A 36 5.76 -12.53 8.73
N ALA A 37 6.50 -12.93 7.72
CA ALA A 37 6.14 -12.73 6.31
C ALA A 37 5.58 -14.02 5.73
N ILE A 38 4.48 -13.95 4.99
CA ILE A 38 3.86 -15.10 4.33
C ILE A 38 3.71 -14.82 2.84
N THR A 39 4.01 -15.80 2.01
CA THR A 39 3.91 -15.66 0.55
C THR A 39 3.40 -16.95 -0.09
N ALA A 40 2.72 -16.82 -1.22
CA ALA A 40 2.26 -17.93 -2.06
C ALA A 40 3.21 -18.10 -3.26
N ASP A 41 4.46 -18.49 -2.99
CA ASP A 41 5.54 -18.71 -3.95
C ASP A 41 5.96 -17.47 -4.77
N LEU A 42 5.75 -16.29 -4.22
CA LEU A 42 6.02 -15.00 -4.87
C LEU A 42 7.10 -14.16 -4.15
N ALA A 43 7.89 -14.74 -3.24
CA ALA A 43 8.84 -14.00 -2.40
C ALA A 43 9.79 -13.09 -3.21
N LYS A 44 10.33 -13.58 -4.33
CA LYS A 44 11.21 -12.80 -5.20
C LYS A 44 10.46 -11.64 -5.89
N SER A 45 9.27 -11.92 -6.41
CA SER A 45 8.47 -10.94 -7.18
C SER A 45 7.91 -9.85 -6.27
N THR A 46 7.55 -10.20 -5.03
CA THR A 46 7.02 -9.26 -4.02
C THR A 46 8.12 -8.59 -3.19
N LYS A 47 9.40 -8.80 -3.55
CA LYS A 47 10.58 -8.16 -2.92
C LYS A 47 10.80 -8.53 -1.45
N LEU A 48 10.46 -9.74 -1.05
CA LEU A 48 10.82 -10.29 0.27
C LEU A 48 12.30 -10.69 0.39
N GLY A 49 13.11 -10.43 -0.61
CA GLY A 49 14.54 -10.79 -0.63
C GLY A 49 15.34 -10.19 0.53
N ASP A 50 15.02 -8.98 0.98
CA ASP A 50 15.69 -8.35 2.11
C ASP A 50 15.26 -9.01 3.44
N VAL A 51 14.00 -9.39 3.59
CA VAL A 51 13.52 -10.17 4.73
C VAL A 51 14.18 -11.55 4.78
N LEU A 52 14.28 -12.24 3.63
CA LEU A 52 14.97 -13.55 3.53
C LEU A 52 16.45 -13.50 3.90
N LYS A 53 17.12 -12.36 3.69
CA LYS A 53 18.53 -12.18 4.08
C LYS A 53 18.72 -12.04 5.59
N VAL A 54 17.77 -11.37 6.27
CA VAL A 54 17.91 -11.01 7.69
C VAL A 54 17.20 -11.97 8.64
N CYS A 55 16.10 -12.62 8.18
CA CYS A 55 15.26 -13.48 9.03
C CYS A 55 14.52 -14.55 8.20
N PRO A 56 15.24 -15.47 7.52
CA PRO A 56 14.63 -16.46 6.63
C PRO A 56 13.66 -17.42 7.37
N GLU A 57 13.90 -17.70 8.65
CA GLU A 57 13.07 -18.57 9.48
C GLU A 57 11.68 -18.03 9.79
N ARG A 58 11.46 -16.73 9.55
CA ARG A 58 10.14 -16.08 9.70
C ARG A 58 9.49 -15.73 8.35
N VAL A 59 10.00 -16.29 7.26
CA VAL A 59 9.36 -16.22 5.94
C VAL A 59 8.72 -17.58 5.63
N ILE A 60 7.40 -17.59 5.56
CA ILE A 60 6.60 -18.80 5.33
C ILE A 60 6.14 -18.80 3.88
N ASN A 61 6.49 -19.83 3.13
CA ASN A 61 5.99 -20.07 1.78
C ASN A 61 4.97 -21.20 1.79
N VAL A 62 3.72 -20.89 1.49
CA VAL A 62 2.61 -21.87 1.47
C VAL A 62 2.44 -22.54 0.10
N GLY A 63 3.32 -22.26 -0.87
CA GLY A 63 3.16 -22.67 -2.26
C GLY A 63 2.17 -21.75 -3.00
N ILE A 64 1.81 -22.12 -4.24
CA ILE A 64 0.87 -21.34 -5.07
C ILE A 64 -0.56 -21.57 -4.57
N ALA A 65 -0.89 -21.00 -3.40
CA ALA A 65 -2.14 -21.25 -2.67
C ALA A 65 -2.56 -19.99 -1.87
N GLU A 66 -3.04 -18.95 -2.52
CA GLU A 66 -3.38 -17.69 -1.87
C GLU A 66 -4.51 -17.85 -0.85
N GLN A 67 -5.48 -18.72 -1.10
CA GLN A 67 -6.55 -18.99 -0.12
C GLN A 67 -5.99 -19.58 1.18
N ASP A 68 -5.08 -20.55 1.08
CA ASP A 68 -4.38 -21.12 2.23
C ASP A 68 -3.50 -20.09 2.94
N MET A 69 -2.81 -19.22 2.17
CA MET A 69 -2.04 -18.10 2.73
C MET A 69 -2.86 -17.22 3.68
N PHE A 70 -4.09 -16.91 3.31
CA PHE A 70 -4.99 -16.09 4.13
C PHE A 70 -5.49 -16.85 5.36
N GLY A 71 -5.86 -18.13 5.23
CA GLY A 71 -6.25 -18.97 6.35
C GLY A 71 -5.12 -19.17 7.38
N VAL A 72 -3.89 -19.46 6.92
CA VAL A 72 -2.69 -19.55 7.75
C VAL A 72 -2.44 -18.22 8.48
N ALA A 73 -2.50 -17.10 7.77
CA ALA A 73 -2.30 -15.78 8.36
C ALA A 73 -3.35 -15.46 9.42
N ALA A 74 -4.63 -15.79 9.17
CA ALA A 74 -5.70 -15.58 10.15
C ALA A 74 -5.46 -16.40 11.43
N GLY A 75 -5.07 -17.66 11.28
CA GLY A 75 -4.71 -18.53 12.43
C GLY A 75 -3.53 -17.97 13.22
N MET A 76 -2.47 -17.53 12.55
CA MET A 76 -1.30 -16.92 13.19
C MET A 76 -1.64 -15.61 13.90
N ALA A 77 -2.45 -14.74 13.28
CA ALA A 77 -2.88 -13.49 13.89
C ALA A 77 -3.72 -13.72 15.15
N ARG A 78 -4.59 -14.74 15.14
CA ARG A 78 -5.35 -15.15 16.34
C ARG A 78 -4.45 -15.73 17.43
N ALA A 79 -3.31 -16.33 17.08
CA ALA A 79 -2.30 -16.78 18.01
C ALA A 79 -1.39 -15.65 18.53
N GLY A 80 -1.64 -14.39 18.14
CA GLY A 80 -0.91 -13.20 18.61
C GLY A 80 0.29 -12.81 17.77
N MET A 81 0.46 -13.41 16.59
CA MET A 81 1.46 -12.98 15.59
C MET A 81 0.94 -11.80 14.76
N ILE A 82 1.84 -11.17 14.03
CA ILE A 82 1.53 -10.07 13.08
C ILE A 82 1.98 -10.52 11.69
N PRO A 83 1.14 -11.26 10.94
CA PRO A 83 1.50 -11.73 9.62
C PRO A 83 1.40 -10.61 8.57
N PHE A 84 2.46 -10.49 7.75
CA PHE A 84 2.50 -9.70 6.52
C PHE A 84 2.38 -10.65 5.32
N LEU A 85 1.22 -10.63 4.66
CA LEU A 85 0.93 -11.43 3.47
C LEU A 85 1.40 -10.69 2.23
N SER A 86 2.28 -11.31 1.45
CA SER A 86 2.85 -10.70 0.24
C SER A 86 2.41 -11.46 -1.00
N GLY A 87 1.62 -10.81 -1.85
CA GLY A 87 1.10 -11.39 -3.08
C GLY A 87 0.80 -10.33 -4.15
N PHE A 88 0.39 -10.79 -5.33
CA PHE A 88 -0.10 -9.86 -6.36
C PHE A 88 -1.52 -9.41 -6.06
N SER A 89 -1.82 -8.13 -6.33
CA SER A 89 -3.13 -7.53 -6.08
C SER A 89 -4.29 -8.34 -6.68
N ALA A 90 -4.14 -8.84 -7.91
CA ALA A 90 -5.15 -9.65 -8.57
C ALA A 90 -5.48 -10.92 -7.78
N PHE A 91 -4.49 -11.53 -7.14
CA PHE A 91 -4.66 -12.79 -6.43
C PHE A 91 -5.10 -12.59 -4.98
N THR A 92 -4.54 -11.60 -4.30
CA THR A 92 -4.91 -11.28 -2.91
C THR A 92 -6.32 -10.74 -2.78
N SER A 93 -6.87 -10.09 -3.82
CA SER A 93 -8.23 -9.56 -3.81
C SER A 93 -9.27 -10.51 -4.39
N MET A 94 -8.96 -11.20 -5.51
CA MET A 94 -9.95 -12.02 -6.22
C MET A 94 -9.90 -13.49 -5.81
N ARG A 95 -8.69 -14.10 -5.84
CA ARG A 95 -8.54 -15.55 -5.58
C ARG A 95 -8.83 -15.91 -4.14
N ALA A 96 -8.39 -15.06 -3.20
CA ALA A 96 -8.61 -15.23 -1.77
C ALA A 96 -9.71 -14.32 -1.21
N CYS A 97 -10.69 -13.91 -2.02
CA CYS A 97 -11.74 -12.96 -1.65
C CYS A 97 -12.55 -13.42 -0.43
N ASP A 98 -12.96 -14.69 -0.42
CA ASP A 98 -13.71 -15.27 0.70
C ASP A 98 -12.90 -15.27 1.99
N GLN A 99 -11.66 -15.76 1.95
CA GLN A 99 -10.77 -15.79 3.12
C GLN A 99 -10.39 -14.38 3.59
N LEU A 100 -10.20 -13.43 2.68
CA LEU A 100 -10.04 -12.02 3.05
C LEU A 100 -11.27 -11.52 3.82
N HIS A 101 -12.47 -11.83 3.34
CA HIS A 101 -13.72 -11.41 3.98
C HIS A 101 -13.94 -12.12 5.32
N THR A 102 -13.96 -13.45 5.33
CA THR A 102 -14.41 -14.26 6.47
C THR A 102 -13.32 -14.45 7.53
N ASP A 103 -12.08 -14.73 7.09
CA ASP A 103 -11.03 -15.12 8.01
C ASP A 103 -10.24 -13.92 8.54
N ILE A 104 -10.07 -12.87 7.72
CA ILE A 104 -9.32 -11.68 8.08
C ILE A 104 -10.22 -10.54 8.55
N CYS A 105 -11.10 -10.06 7.65
CA CYS A 105 -11.84 -8.81 7.89
C CYS A 105 -12.99 -8.98 8.88
N TYR A 106 -13.84 -10.01 8.72
CA TYR A 106 -14.95 -10.27 9.63
C TYR A 106 -14.48 -10.52 11.07
N GLN A 107 -13.38 -11.26 11.22
CA GLN A 107 -12.78 -11.54 12.53
C GLN A 107 -11.93 -10.39 13.06
N ASN A 108 -11.70 -9.33 12.29
CA ASN A 108 -10.87 -8.16 12.63
C ASN A 108 -9.48 -8.56 13.18
N VAL A 109 -8.80 -9.49 12.50
CA VAL A 109 -7.48 -9.96 12.94
C VAL A 109 -6.37 -9.01 12.53
N ASN A 110 -5.26 -9.02 13.27
CA ASN A 110 -4.11 -8.14 13.02
C ASN A 110 -3.21 -8.65 11.89
N ALA A 111 -3.72 -8.67 10.66
CA ALA A 111 -3.02 -9.13 9.46
C ALA A 111 -2.79 -8.00 8.46
N LYS A 112 -1.63 -7.98 7.80
CA LYS A 112 -1.21 -6.92 6.87
C LYS A 112 -1.05 -7.50 5.47
N ILE A 113 -1.90 -7.10 4.55
CA ILE A 113 -1.88 -7.58 3.17
C ILE A 113 -1.13 -6.57 2.31
N ILE A 114 0.00 -6.98 1.75
CA ILE A 114 0.79 -6.19 0.82
C ILE A 114 0.53 -6.70 -0.59
N ALA A 115 -0.28 -5.95 -1.30
CA ALA A 115 -0.78 -6.28 -2.61
C ALA A 115 0.04 -5.56 -3.70
N THR A 116 1.00 -6.26 -4.27
CA THR A 116 1.90 -5.74 -5.30
C THR A 116 1.32 -5.91 -6.71
N HIS A 117 1.97 -5.31 -7.71
CA HIS A 117 1.58 -5.45 -9.13
C HIS A 117 0.14 -4.99 -9.40
N SER A 118 -0.27 -3.92 -8.73
CA SER A 118 -1.63 -3.39 -8.80
C SER A 118 -1.98 -2.76 -10.16
N GLY A 119 -3.28 -2.64 -10.42
CA GLY A 119 -3.79 -2.07 -11.68
C GLY A 119 -3.26 -2.81 -12.89
N THR A 120 -2.78 -2.07 -13.87
CA THR A 120 -2.16 -2.59 -15.10
C THR A 120 -0.62 -2.59 -15.04
N SER A 121 -0.02 -2.32 -13.87
CA SER A 121 1.42 -2.14 -13.72
C SER A 121 2.26 -3.40 -14.04
N PHE A 122 1.65 -4.58 -14.08
CA PHE A 122 2.35 -5.80 -14.52
C PHE A 122 2.55 -5.86 -16.05
N GLY A 123 1.84 -5.05 -16.84
CA GLY A 123 2.04 -4.91 -18.28
C GLY A 123 1.95 -6.24 -19.02
N GLN A 124 3.09 -6.78 -19.41
CA GLN A 124 3.23 -7.96 -20.27
C GLN A 124 2.60 -9.26 -19.76
N ALA A 125 2.31 -9.38 -18.46
CA ALA A 125 1.66 -10.57 -17.90
C ALA A 125 0.19 -10.71 -18.35
N GLY A 126 -0.40 -9.63 -18.84
CA GLY A 126 -1.73 -9.61 -19.43
C GLY A 126 -2.87 -9.60 -18.41
N SER A 127 -4.08 -9.73 -18.92
CA SER A 127 -5.33 -9.50 -18.19
C SER A 127 -5.52 -10.38 -16.95
N THR A 128 -4.97 -11.58 -16.93
CA THR A 128 -5.07 -12.50 -15.77
C THR A 128 -4.32 -12.02 -14.53
N HIS A 129 -3.42 -11.05 -14.70
CA HIS A 129 -2.59 -10.49 -13.63
C HIS A 129 -2.90 -9.01 -13.37
N HIS A 130 -3.78 -8.39 -14.15
CA HIS A 130 -4.19 -7.00 -13.95
C HIS A 130 -5.23 -6.91 -12.82
N ALA A 131 -4.95 -6.11 -11.80
CA ALA A 131 -5.83 -5.90 -10.65
C ALA A 131 -6.62 -4.60 -10.84
N ILE A 132 -7.72 -4.66 -11.60
CA ILE A 132 -8.57 -3.50 -11.90
C ILE A 132 -9.84 -3.43 -11.05
N THR A 133 -10.15 -4.49 -10.29
CA THR A 133 -11.34 -4.59 -9.42
C THR A 133 -10.97 -4.65 -7.93
N ASP A 134 -9.69 -4.73 -7.60
CA ASP A 134 -9.17 -4.90 -6.25
C ASP A 134 -9.65 -3.81 -5.27
N LEU A 135 -9.66 -2.55 -5.69
CA LEU A 135 -10.14 -1.44 -4.85
C LEU A 135 -11.65 -1.51 -4.59
N ALA A 136 -12.45 -1.92 -5.57
CA ALA A 136 -13.89 -2.09 -5.39
C ALA A 136 -14.19 -3.19 -4.35
N ILE A 137 -13.46 -4.31 -4.43
CA ILE A 137 -13.58 -5.44 -3.52
C ILE A 137 -13.14 -5.05 -2.12
N THR A 138 -11.94 -4.52 -1.97
CA THR A 138 -11.34 -4.25 -0.65
C THR A 138 -12.04 -3.13 0.10
N ARG A 139 -12.55 -2.10 -0.60
CA ARG A 139 -13.35 -1.04 0.04
C ARG A 139 -14.68 -1.51 0.59
N ALA A 140 -15.22 -2.62 0.10
CA ALA A 140 -16.46 -3.21 0.59
C ALA A 140 -16.25 -4.12 1.81
N MET A 141 -15.00 -4.48 2.14
CA MET A 141 -14.69 -5.38 3.26
C MET A 141 -14.84 -4.65 4.61
N PRO A 142 -15.47 -5.30 5.61
CA PRO A 142 -15.57 -4.73 6.96
C PRO A 142 -14.19 -4.64 7.63
N ASN A 143 -14.00 -3.64 8.47
CA ASN A 143 -12.79 -3.44 9.29
C ASN A 143 -11.48 -3.23 8.49
N LEU A 144 -11.48 -3.32 7.17
CA LEU A 144 -10.26 -3.26 6.36
C LEU A 144 -9.84 -1.80 6.11
N THR A 145 -8.64 -1.46 6.57
CA THR A 145 -7.99 -0.22 6.17
C THR A 145 -7.31 -0.43 4.82
N VAL A 146 -7.63 0.41 3.84
CA VAL A 146 -7.10 0.32 2.47
C VAL A 146 -6.28 1.56 2.14
N ILE A 147 -4.98 1.35 1.89
CA ILE A 147 -4.03 2.42 1.57
C ILE A 147 -3.44 2.18 0.18
N VAL A 148 -3.36 3.24 -0.61
CA VAL A 148 -2.82 3.26 -1.99
C VAL A 148 -1.72 4.32 -2.05
N PRO A 149 -0.49 3.99 -1.64
CA PRO A 149 0.61 4.95 -1.58
C PRO A 149 0.96 5.53 -2.95
N ALA A 150 1.27 6.82 -2.99
CA ALA A 150 1.62 7.54 -4.22
C ALA A 150 3.07 7.31 -4.66
N ASP A 151 3.98 7.09 -3.70
CA ASP A 151 5.41 6.88 -3.96
C ASP A 151 6.08 5.95 -2.93
N GLY A 152 7.41 5.84 -3.01
CA GLY A 152 8.18 5.01 -2.09
C GLY A 152 8.18 5.52 -0.65
N PHE A 153 8.23 6.84 -0.43
CA PHE A 153 8.19 7.42 0.92
C PHE A 153 6.86 7.14 1.60
N GLU A 154 5.76 7.34 0.87
CA GLU A 154 4.43 7.02 1.37
C GLU A 154 4.24 5.52 1.60
N THR A 155 4.87 4.66 0.76
CA THR A 155 4.86 3.21 0.98
C THR A 155 5.51 2.84 2.33
N ALA A 156 6.66 3.42 2.66
CA ALA A 156 7.29 3.17 3.96
C ALA A 156 6.41 3.62 5.13
N ASN A 157 5.78 4.80 5.02
CA ASN A 157 4.85 5.32 6.02
C ASN A 157 3.63 4.41 6.18
N ALA A 158 3.04 3.94 5.07
CA ALA A 158 1.90 3.02 5.09
C ALA A 158 2.24 1.67 5.75
N VAL A 159 3.43 1.11 5.49
CA VAL A 159 3.88 -0.14 6.10
C VAL A 159 4.11 0.02 7.59
N ASN A 160 4.75 1.11 8.02
CA ASN A 160 4.96 1.41 9.43
C ASN A 160 3.62 1.65 10.15
N ALA A 161 2.73 2.44 9.57
CA ALA A 161 1.41 2.69 10.14
C ALA A 161 0.58 1.40 10.25
N ALA A 162 0.66 0.50 9.27
CA ALA A 162 0.00 -0.80 9.37
C ALA A 162 0.58 -1.65 10.50
N TYR A 163 1.90 -1.62 10.73
CA TYR A 163 2.52 -2.32 11.85
C TYR A 163 2.09 -1.73 13.21
N ASP A 164 2.11 -0.41 13.33
CA ASP A 164 1.82 0.30 14.59
C ASP A 164 0.35 0.22 15.02
N ASN A 165 -0.57 -0.06 14.09
CA ASN A 165 -2.00 -0.08 14.35
C ASN A 165 -2.58 -1.50 14.26
N PHE A 166 -3.45 -1.84 15.21
CA PHE A 166 -4.17 -3.12 15.20
C PHE A 166 -5.23 -3.16 14.10
N GLY A 167 -5.45 -4.35 13.54
CA GLY A 167 -6.50 -4.63 12.56
C GLY A 167 -5.97 -5.01 11.19
N PRO A 168 -6.87 -5.36 10.25
CA PRO A 168 -6.50 -5.72 8.90
C PRO A 168 -6.17 -4.48 8.06
N TYR A 169 -5.05 -4.54 7.34
CA TYR A 169 -4.61 -3.52 6.41
C TYR A 169 -4.38 -4.12 5.03
N TYR A 170 -4.80 -3.42 4.00
CA TYR A 170 -4.51 -3.72 2.60
C TYR A 170 -3.72 -2.56 2.00
N ILE A 171 -2.44 -2.77 1.73
CA ILE A 171 -1.56 -1.78 1.12
C ILE A 171 -1.35 -2.16 -0.34
N ARG A 172 -1.85 -1.31 -1.23
CA ARG A 172 -1.86 -1.53 -2.67
C ARG A 172 -0.71 -0.79 -3.34
N ILE A 173 0.27 -1.52 -3.84
CA ILE A 173 1.47 -0.94 -4.46
C ILE A 173 1.68 -1.44 -5.89
N ASN A 174 2.36 -0.66 -6.70
CA ASN A 174 2.68 -0.99 -8.07
C ASN A 174 3.82 -2.02 -8.18
N ARG A 175 4.09 -2.48 -9.39
CA ARG A 175 5.22 -3.36 -9.70
C ARG A 175 6.55 -2.62 -9.79
N GLY A 176 6.52 -1.41 -10.35
CA GLY A 176 7.69 -0.70 -10.83
C GLY A 176 8.15 0.44 -9.93
N PHE A 177 8.87 1.33 -10.58
CA PHE A 177 9.31 2.59 -10.01
C PHE A 177 8.20 3.62 -10.16
N ASP A 178 7.75 4.17 -9.05
CA ASP A 178 6.84 5.29 -9.02
C ASP A 178 7.62 6.60 -8.91
N ARG A 179 7.09 7.65 -9.55
CA ARG A 179 7.68 8.99 -9.46
C ARG A 179 7.62 9.49 -8.03
N VAL A 180 8.69 10.09 -7.57
CA VAL A 180 8.76 10.68 -6.23
C VAL A 180 7.83 11.89 -6.18
N LEU A 181 6.92 11.86 -5.21
CA LEU A 181 5.95 12.92 -4.96
C LEU A 181 6.41 13.82 -3.80
N TYR A 182 6.97 13.22 -2.76
CA TYR A 182 7.41 13.87 -1.53
C TYR A 182 8.93 13.93 -1.45
N ASP A 183 9.47 14.97 -0.80
CA ASP A 183 10.93 15.14 -0.64
C ASP A 183 11.52 14.20 0.41
N ASN A 184 10.69 13.75 1.35
CA ASN A 184 11.05 12.84 2.45
C ASN A 184 9.81 12.17 3.06
N GLN A 185 10.00 11.34 4.10
CA GLN A 185 8.91 10.66 4.81
C GLN A 185 8.12 11.55 5.77
N ASP A 186 8.69 12.69 6.20
CA ASP A 186 8.10 13.57 7.21
C ASP A 186 7.26 14.68 6.56
N TYR A 187 6.19 14.29 5.88
CA TYR A 187 5.25 15.22 5.23
C TYR A 187 3.86 15.24 5.87
N GLY A 188 3.71 14.63 7.05
CA GLY A 188 2.44 14.60 7.77
C GLY A 188 1.49 13.47 7.36
N PHE A 189 2.03 12.30 7.02
CA PHE A 189 1.20 11.12 6.74
C PHE A 189 0.39 10.70 7.97
N GLU A 190 -0.93 10.59 7.79
CA GLU A 190 -1.86 10.09 8.80
C GLU A 190 -2.93 9.21 8.12
N VAL A 191 -3.13 8.00 8.64
CA VAL A 191 -4.14 7.08 8.09
C VAL A 191 -5.52 7.70 8.17
N GLY A 192 -6.24 7.74 7.05
CA GLY A 192 -7.59 8.32 6.97
C GLY A 192 -7.62 9.83 6.72
N LYS A 193 -6.46 10.50 6.56
CA LYS A 193 -6.38 11.93 6.23
C LYS A 193 -5.77 12.13 4.83
N ALA A 194 -6.41 12.97 4.03
CA ALA A 194 -5.87 13.35 2.72
C ALA A 194 -4.77 14.40 2.87
N VAL A 195 -3.80 14.38 1.95
CA VAL A 195 -2.72 15.37 1.89
C VAL A 195 -2.91 16.27 0.67
N GLU A 196 -2.93 17.59 0.87
CA GLU A 196 -2.94 18.54 -0.24
C GLU A 196 -1.51 18.63 -0.82
N VAL A 197 -1.35 18.20 -2.07
CA VAL A 197 -0.06 18.16 -2.78
C VAL A 197 0.10 19.28 -3.82
N HIS A 198 -0.97 20.01 -4.10
CA HIS A 198 -0.99 21.19 -4.94
C HIS A 198 -2.18 22.07 -4.58
N GLU A 199 -1.93 23.35 -4.31
CA GLU A 199 -2.95 24.34 -3.98
C GLU A 199 -3.74 24.77 -5.23
N GLY A 200 -5.04 25.04 -5.06
CA GLY A 200 -5.90 25.54 -6.12
C GLY A 200 -7.30 25.90 -5.65
N THR A 201 -8.02 26.70 -6.46
CA THR A 201 -9.33 27.27 -6.09
C THR A 201 -10.44 26.99 -7.10
N ASP A 202 -10.13 26.65 -8.36
CA ASP A 202 -11.15 26.52 -9.40
C ASP A 202 -11.68 25.09 -9.51
N ILE A 203 -10.77 24.10 -9.39
CA ILE A 203 -11.08 22.67 -9.51
C ILE A 203 -10.32 21.91 -8.42
N THR A 204 -10.95 20.89 -7.84
CA THR A 204 -10.24 19.92 -6.99
C THR A 204 -10.17 18.56 -7.66
N VAL A 205 -8.96 18.03 -7.80
CA VAL A 205 -8.68 16.66 -8.25
C VAL A 205 -8.32 15.82 -7.04
N ILE A 206 -9.09 14.75 -6.80
CA ILE A 206 -8.80 13.76 -5.75
C ILE A 206 -8.20 12.53 -6.43
N ALA A 207 -6.97 12.19 -6.06
CA ALA A 207 -6.24 11.08 -6.66
C ALA A 207 -5.62 10.18 -5.58
N CYS A 208 -5.24 8.95 -5.93
CA CYS A 208 -4.50 8.03 -5.07
C CYS A 208 -3.45 7.26 -5.87
N GLY A 209 -2.43 6.75 -5.18
CA GLY A 209 -1.34 6.01 -5.79
C GLY A 209 -0.55 6.85 -6.81
N SER A 210 0.04 6.20 -7.80
CA SER A 210 0.86 6.88 -8.83
C SER A 210 0.11 7.96 -9.63
N CYS A 211 -1.23 7.93 -9.64
CA CYS A 211 -2.03 8.97 -10.30
C CYS A 211 -1.91 10.34 -9.63
N VAL A 212 -1.50 10.41 -8.38
CA VAL A 212 -1.32 11.70 -7.66
C VAL A 212 -0.22 12.54 -8.31
N PHE A 213 0.90 11.91 -8.66
CA PHE A 213 1.96 12.60 -9.38
C PHE A 213 1.46 13.16 -10.73
N GLN A 214 0.70 12.36 -11.48
CA GLN A 214 0.14 12.77 -12.76
C GLN A 214 -0.85 13.93 -12.60
N ALA A 215 -1.71 13.88 -11.59
CA ALA A 215 -2.65 14.94 -11.27
C ALA A 215 -1.92 16.26 -10.92
N ARG A 216 -0.84 16.19 -10.11
CA ARG A 216 -0.02 17.35 -9.77
C ARG A 216 0.63 17.99 -11.02
N GLU A 217 1.20 17.18 -11.90
CA GLU A 217 1.83 17.69 -13.12
C GLU A 217 0.77 18.28 -14.09
N ALA A 218 -0.42 17.66 -14.18
CA ALA A 218 -1.54 18.21 -14.93
C ALA A 218 -2.02 19.57 -14.37
N ALA A 219 -2.09 19.70 -13.04
CA ALA A 219 -2.44 20.96 -12.38
C ALA A 219 -1.44 22.08 -12.72
N LYS A 220 -0.13 21.80 -12.69
CA LYS A 220 0.91 22.76 -13.10
C LYS A 220 0.79 23.15 -14.57
N PHE A 221 0.51 22.18 -15.45
CA PHE A 221 0.32 22.43 -16.87
C PHE A 221 -0.88 23.34 -17.12
N LEU A 222 -2.05 23.04 -16.54
CA LEU A 222 -3.28 23.82 -16.68
C LEU A 222 -3.14 25.25 -16.15
N LYS A 223 -2.38 25.44 -15.07
CA LYS A 223 -2.08 26.78 -14.58
C LYS A 223 -1.31 27.62 -15.60
N ASN A 224 -0.36 27.01 -16.32
CA ASN A 224 0.49 27.69 -17.28
C ASN A 224 -0.21 27.91 -18.65
N SER A 225 -1.04 26.96 -19.11
CA SER A 225 -1.71 27.01 -20.42
C SER A 225 -3.02 27.81 -20.40
N ASP A 226 -3.83 27.62 -19.36
CA ASP A 226 -5.22 28.09 -19.32
C ASP A 226 -5.51 29.00 -18.12
N GLY A 227 -4.55 29.22 -17.24
CA GLY A 227 -4.70 30.00 -16.01
C GLY A 227 -5.56 29.33 -14.95
N LEU A 228 -5.91 28.05 -15.11
CA LEU A 228 -6.75 27.32 -14.17
C LEU A 228 -5.98 26.96 -12.89
N SER A 229 -6.60 27.26 -11.74
CA SER A 229 -6.07 26.97 -10.40
C SER A 229 -6.63 25.64 -9.89
N VAL A 230 -5.85 24.57 -10.03
CA VAL A 230 -6.28 23.21 -9.72
C VAL A 230 -5.67 22.74 -8.39
N ARG A 231 -6.52 22.42 -7.40
CA ARG A 231 -6.10 21.74 -6.16
C ARG A 231 -5.94 20.26 -6.42
N VAL A 232 -4.92 19.65 -5.85
CA VAL A 232 -4.75 18.18 -5.88
C VAL A 232 -4.67 17.62 -4.47
N LEU A 233 -5.57 16.72 -4.14
CA LEU A 233 -5.60 15.97 -2.89
C LEU A 233 -5.11 14.54 -3.14
N ASN A 234 -4.07 14.13 -2.40
CA ASN A 234 -3.68 12.73 -2.31
C ASN A 234 -4.56 12.04 -1.27
N MET A 235 -5.49 11.23 -1.74
CA MET A 235 -6.36 10.38 -0.92
C MET A 235 -5.72 9.00 -0.77
N HIS A 236 -4.54 8.94 -0.13
CA HIS A 236 -3.80 7.68 0.01
C HIS A 236 -4.58 6.61 0.79
N THR A 237 -5.39 7.00 1.78
CA THR A 237 -6.30 6.10 2.47
C THR A 237 -7.69 6.21 1.84
N ILE A 238 -8.14 5.12 1.21
CA ILE A 238 -9.45 5.09 0.54
C ILE A 238 -10.53 4.35 1.34
N SER A 239 -10.12 3.69 2.43
CA SER A 239 -11.00 3.14 3.47
C SER A 239 -10.24 3.14 4.81
N PRO A 240 -10.69 3.88 5.85
CA PRO A 240 -11.74 4.90 5.79
C PRO A 240 -11.31 6.10 4.93
N ILE A 241 -12.26 6.68 4.19
CA ILE A 241 -11.99 7.86 3.36
C ILE A 241 -12.08 9.16 4.19
N ASP A 242 -11.27 10.16 3.86
CA ASP A 242 -11.33 11.49 4.48
C ASP A 242 -12.53 12.29 3.96
N VAL A 243 -13.68 12.11 4.64
CA VAL A 243 -14.93 12.81 4.31
C VAL A 243 -14.81 14.32 4.54
N GLU A 244 -14.05 14.73 5.57
CA GLU A 244 -13.85 16.14 5.90
C GLU A 244 -13.09 16.89 4.78
N ALA A 245 -12.01 16.28 4.27
CA ALA A 245 -11.26 16.85 3.15
C ALA A 245 -12.12 16.95 1.88
N ILE A 246 -12.98 15.96 1.61
CA ILE A 246 -13.92 16.00 0.48
C ILE A 246 -14.95 17.12 0.67
N GLN A 247 -15.55 17.25 1.84
CA GLN A 247 -16.53 18.31 2.12
C GLN A 247 -15.92 19.70 2.00
N LYS A 248 -14.70 19.88 2.51
CA LYS A 248 -13.95 21.13 2.37
C LYS A 248 -13.59 21.46 0.92
N ALA A 249 -13.42 20.43 0.08
CA ALA A 249 -13.10 20.62 -1.33
C ALA A 249 -14.31 21.07 -2.18
N ILE A 250 -15.54 20.84 -1.68
CA ILE A 250 -16.80 21.20 -2.36
C ILE A 250 -17.26 22.61 -1.96
N SER A 251 -16.86 23.09 -0.78
CA SER A 251 -17.22 24.42 -0.25
C SER A 251 -16.30 25.52 -0.81
#